data_f63c5abeedc1d5c662459e5fb388ecfe
#
_entry.id   f63c5abeedc1d5c662459e5fb388ecfe
#
_cell.length_a   1.000
_cell.length_b   1.000
_cell.length_c   1.000
_cell.angle_alpha   90.00
_cell.angle_beta   90.00
_cell.angle_gamma   90.00
#
_symmetry.space_group_name_H-M   'P 1'
#
loop_
_entity.id
_entity.type
_entity.pdbx_description
1 polymer ?
#
loop_
_entity_poly.entity_id
_entity_poly.type
_entity_poly.pdbx_seq_one_letter_code
_entity_poly.pdbx_strand_id
1 'polypeptide(L)'
;MFSLERRPPALPQGLAADVLLDGRLIAQEGERIARSYPDRRAGAPGDRALADLVGGRLAALGFTVDHDRFESGDRQLTNVVATRPGRSDTALMLVVPRDAWRERDRATAADTAALLAIAQVLAGRPTKRSIVLASVDGRAHPEAVERAVDRLRDTGRQIVAAVVLSDVASRARGGAPVVVWSGGDRRTSAQTERTARASLREETAEPAAASSFAGQVARLAFPIGVGLQSSLLEAGIDAVRISGSGELAPAHNRLERIDPDSVGILTRTALRTLTALDQGGRLAAAPGRYVTVLGLVLPGWVVSLCAATLLLPVAFATADAAARARRQGRRLRVGVALVTSFALPLLVLVGGLRVAGMAGWFGPSGLGVSDPFAVGPNGGRVALLAAIAVLALGCWFAVRALGRAARSPAAGAGIAIVLAAAGGVLWLSNPYALVVWLPALHVWALRALLVPATGGGRGAGTLAVGLALPAAVCVHLLLRTGTSPVEGAWHALIAVAQGAADEVVVATSALFLATGIALAQHLRANVERAEARAHPGRALR
;
A
#
# COMPACT_ATOMS: atom_id res chain seq x y z
N MET A 1 -27.62 7.77 -11.91
CA MET A 1 -27.47 6.35 -12.32
C MET A 1 -26.01 5.97 -12.23
N PHE A 2 -25.72 4.93 -11.47
CA PHE A 2 -24.36 4.43 -11.32
C PHE A 2 -23.99 3.64 -12.57
N SER A 3 -22.94 4.02 -13.29
CA SER A 3 -22.48 3.24 -14.42
C SER A 3 -21.61 2.10 -13.87
N LEU A 4 -22.21 0.93 -13.75
CA LEU A 4 -21.49 -0.31 -13.60
C LEU A 4 -20.97 -0.70 -14.98
N GLU A 5 -19.65 -0.72 -15.13
CA GLU A 5 -19.01 -1.09 -16.39
C GLU A 5 -18.79 -2.60 -16.45
N ARG A 6 -18.96 -3.15 -17.64
CA ARG A 6 -18.58 -4.56 -17.85
C ARG A 6 -17.07 -4.70 -17.69
N ARG A 7 -16.66 -5.70 -16.96
CA ARG A 7 -15.25 -6.00 -16.78
C ARG A 7 -14.63 -6.37 -18.13
N PRO A 8 -13.56 -5.70 -18.57
CA PRO A 8 -12.93 -6.01 -19.86
C PRO A 8 -12.45 -7.47 -19.86
N PRO A 9 -12.51 -8.18 -21.00
CA PRO A 9 -11.99 -9.55 -21.10
C PRO A 9 -10.48 -9.58 -20.89
N ALA A 10 -9.95 -10.71 -20.43
CA ALA A 10 -8.52 -10.98 -20.51
C ALA A 10 -8.10 -11.01 -21.98
N LEU A 11 -6.85 -10.61 -22.24
CA LEU A 11 -6.29 -10.70 -23.60
C LEU A 11 -6.06 -12.17 -23.97
N PRO A 12 -6.13 -12.51 -25.27
CA PRO A 12 -5.93 -13.90 -25.71
C PRO A 12 -4.57 -14.45 -25.31
N GLN A 13 -4.54 -15.70 -24.87
CA GLN A 13 -3.34 -16.44 -24.49
C GLN A 13 -2.90 -17.31 -25.66
N GLY A 14 -2.05 -16.80 -26.55
CA GLY A 14 -1.65 -17.50 -27.78
C GLY A 14 -0.26 -18.16 -27.72
N LEU A 15 0.41 -18.18 -26.55
CA LEU A 15 1.77 -18.67 -26.42
C LEU A 15 1.85 -19.99 -25.67
N ALA A 16 2.46 -21.03 -26.26
CA ALA A 16 2.86 -22.25 -25.58
C ALA A 16 4.17 -22.00 -24.79
N ALA A 17 4.08 -21.34 -23.63
CA ALA A 17 5.23 -20.95 -22.84
C ALA A 17 5.94 -22.14 -22.18
N ASP A 18 5.23 -23.22 -21.93
CA ASP A 18 5.71 -24.51 -21.40
C ASP A 18 6.76 -25.16 -22.31
N VAL A 19 6.63 -25.01 -23.63
CA VAL A 19 7.61 -25.51 -24.60
C VAL A 19 8.87 -24.63 -24.64
N LEU A 20 8.75 -23.35 -24.27
CA LEU A 20 9.82 -22.37 -24.44
C LEU A 20 10.69 -22.17 -23.19
N LEU A 21 10.15 -22.47 -22.01
CA LEU A 21 10.81 -22.20 -20.73
C LEU A 21 10.76 -23.43 -19.82
N ASP A 22 11.92 -24.01 -19.56
CA ASP A 22 12.12 -25.08 -18.57
C ASP A 22 12.50 -24.50 -17.21
N GLY A 23 11.65 -24.67 -16.20
CA GLY A 23 11.87 -24.20 -14.83
C GLY A 23 13.10 -24.81 -14.17
N ARG A 24 13.51 -26.05 -14.56
CA ARG A 24 14.71 -26.70 -14.03
C ARG A 24 15.98 -26.00 -14.52
N LEU A 25 16.04 -25.63 -15.80
CA LEU A 25 17.20 -24.92 -16.35
C LEU A 25 17.30 -23.52 -15.75
N ILE A 26 16.16 -22.83 -15.56
CA ILE A 26 16.14 -21.50 -14.93
C ILE A 26 16.59 -21.61 -13.46
N ALA A 27 16.14 -22.61 -12.72
CA ALA A 27 16.53 -22.84 -11.33
C ALA A 27 18.05 -23.15 -11.21
N GLN A 28 18.60 -23.97 -12.11
CA GLN A 28 20.03 -24.27 -12.16
C GLN A 28 20.88 -23.03 -12.43
N GLU A 29 20.42 -22.17 -13.34
CA GLU A 29 21.06 -20.87 -13.62
C GLU A 29 21.01 -19.95 -12.39
N GLY A 30 19.85 -19.88 -11.69
CA GLY A 30 19.70 -19.14 -10.45
C GLY A 30 20.66 -19.62 -9.36
N GLU A 31 20.80 -20.95 -9.18
CA GLU A 31 21.77 -21.52 -8.24
C GLU A 31 23.22 -21.20 -8.63
N ARG A 32 23.54 -21.15 -9.93
CA ARG A 32 24.86 -20.75 -10.43
C ARG A 32 25.12 -19.28 -10.12
N ILE A 33 24.18 -18.38 -10.40
CA ILE A 33 24.26 -16.95 -10.09
C ILE A 33 24.46 -16.74 -8.57
N ALA A 34 23.67 -17.43 -7.73
CA ALA A 34 23.77 -17.32 -6.28
C ALA A 34 25.14 -17.74 -5.74
N ARG A 35 25.77 -18.74 -6.36
CA ARG A 35 27.13 -19.21 -5.98
C ARG A 35 28.23 -18.29 -6.49
N SER A 36 28.12 -17.81 -7.73
CA SER A 36 29.14 -16.97 -8.37
C SER A 36 29.15 -15.54 -7.81
N TYR A 37 27.98 -15.04 -7.38
CA TYR A 37 27.79 -13.70 -6.85
C TYR A 37 27.11 -13.76 -5.46
N PRO A 38 27.81 -14.18 -4.40
CA PRO A 38 27.18 -14.43 -3.09
C PRO A 38 26.70 -13.15 -2.39
N ASP A 39 27.38 -12.00 -2.59
CA ASP A 39 26.98 -10.69 -2.05
C ASP A 39 26.45 -9.81 -3.19
N ARG A 40 25.14 -9.81 -3.33
CA ARG A 40 24.39 -8.99 -4.28
C ARG A 40 23.55 -7.93 -3.57
N ARG A 41 23.95 -7.51 -2.38
CA ARG A 41 23.29 -6.37 -1.72
C ARG A 41 23.46 -5.13 -2.59
N ALA A 42 22.47 -4.25 -2.56
CA ALA A 42 22.45 -3.05 -3.37
C ALA A 42 23.79 -2.29 -3.31
N GLY A 43 24.40 -2.05 -4.48
CA GLY A 43 25.70 -1.40 -4.63
C GLY A 43 26.94 -2.22 -4.23
N ALA A 44 26.79 -3.48 -3.81
CA ALA A 44 27.92 -4.36 -3.51
C ALA A 44 28.72 -4.73 -4.78
N PRO A 45 30.01 -5.13 -4.65
CA PRO A 45 30.80 -5.55 -5.80
C PRO A 45 30.19 -6.71 -6.57
N GLY A 46 29.58 -7.69 -5.88
CA GLY A 46 28.90 -8.80 -6.53
C GLY A 46 27.63 -8.40 -7.28
N ASP A 47 26.92 -7.38 -6.84
CA ASP A 47 25.77 -6.84 -7.57
C ASP A 47 26.23 -6.13 -8.86
N ARG A 48 27.26 -5.30 -8.79
CA ARG A 48 27.83 -4.65 -9.97
C ARG A 48 28.35 -5.65 -11.01
N ALA A 49 29.07 -6.68 -10.56
CA ALA A 49 29.55 -7.74 -11.45
C ALA A 49 28.39 -8.52 -12.10
N LEU A 50 27.30 -8.75 -11.36
CA LEU A 50 26.10 -9.34 -11.94
C LEU A 50 25.40 -8.41 -12.92
N ALA A 51 25.37 -7.09 -12.68
CA ALA A 51 24.86 -6.12 -13.64
C ALA A 51 25.62 -6.17 -14.97
N ASP A 52 26.93 -6.23 -14.92
CA ASP A 52 27.77 -6.36 -16.12
C ASP A 52 27.51 -7.68 -16.87
N LEU A 53 27.37 -8.80 -16.15
CA LEU A 53 26.97 -10.09 -16.74
C LEU A 53 25.61 -9.99 -17.44
N VAL A 54 24.60 -9.42 -16.78
CA VAL A 54 23.24 -9.27 -17.33
C VAL A 54 23.30 -8.40 -18.57
N GLY A 55 23.96 -7.24 -18.51
CA GLY A 55 24.13 -6.35 -19.65
C GLY A 55 24.80 -7.03 -20.85
N GLY A 56 25.91 -7.74 -20.61
CA GLY A 56 26.61 -8.47 -21.66
C GLY A 56 25.76 -9.55 -22.32
N ARG A 57 24.99 -10.31 -21.53
CA ARG A 57 24.10 -11.34 -22.07
C ARG A 57 22.94 -10.74 -22.88
N LEU A 58 22.34 -9.65 -22.39
CA LEU A 58 21.25 -8.97 -23.12
C LEU A 58 21.77 -8.36 -24.43
N ALA A 59 22.98 -7.78 -24.42
CA ALA A 59 23.63 -7.29 -25.66
C ALA A 59 23.90 -8.43 -26.66
N ALA A 60 24.39 -9.57 -26.19
CA ALA A 60 24.60 -10.75 -27.03
C ALA A 60 23.30 -11.30 -27.66
N LEU A 61 22.15 -11.05 -27.02
CA LEU A 61 20.81 -11.37 -27.55
C LEU A 61 20.26 -10.30 -28.50
N GLY A 62 21.02 -9.26 -28.81
CA GLY A 62 20.63 -8.20 -29.74
C GLY A 62 19.78 -7.08 -29.14
N PHE A 63 19.76 -6.93 -27.82
CA PHE A 63 19.17 -5.77 -27.18
C PHE A 63 20.18 -4.61 -27.14
N THR A 64 19.69 -3.38 -27.29
CA THR A 64 20.47 -2.18 -26.97
C THR A 64 20.47 -2.00 -25.46
N VAL A 65 21.65 -2.03 -24.83
CA VAL A 65 21.80 -2.01 -23.37
C VAL A 65 22.35 -0.67 -22.90
N ASP A 66 21.71 -0.12 -21.87
CA ASP A 66 22.16 1.05 -21.11
C ASP A 66 22.44 0.66 -19.66
N HIS A 67 23.56 1.11 -19.11
CA HIS A 67 23.91 0.99 -17.69
C HIS A 67 23.73 2.34 -17.01
N ASP A 68 22.62 2.52 -16.31
CA ASP A 68 22.35 3.73 -15.54
C ASP A 68 22.93 3.61 -14.13
N ARG A 69 24.04 4.32 -13.89
CA ARG A 69 24.69 4.41 -12.59
C ARG A 69 24.23 5.68 -11.87
N PHE A 70 23.84 5.53 -10.61
CA PHE A 70 23.33 6.63 -9.80
C PHE A 70 23.63 6.43 -8.31
N GLU A 71 23.57 7.53 -7.56
CA GLU A 71 23.72 7.51 -6.11
C GLU A 71 22.37 7.52 -5.42
N SER A 72 22.23 6.68 -4.39
CA SER A 72 21.07 6.64 -3.51
C SER A 72 21.53 6.49 -2.07
N GLY A 73 21.38 7.57 -1.30
CA GLY A 73 21.95 7.67 0.03
C GLY A 73 23.48 7.59 -0.02
N ASP A 74 24.05 6.60 0.66
CA ASP A 74 25.51 6.33 0.72
C ASP A 74 25.96 5.26 -0.31
N ARG A 75 25.10 4.85 -1.22
CA ARG A 75 25.35 3.74 -2.15
C ARG A 75 25.33 4.17 -3.60
N GLN A 76 26.24 3.58 -4.36
CA GLN A 76 26.23 3.67 -5.80
C GLN A 76 25.50 2.47 -6.40
N LEU A 77 24.37 2.72 -7.04
CA LEU A 77 23.49 1.73 -7.61
C LEU A 77 23.63 1.66 -9.13
N THR A 78 23.21 0.57 -9.72
CA THR A 78 23.31 0.37 -11.18
C THR A 78 22.06 -0.32 -11.71
N ASN A 79 21.31 0.35 -12.58
CA ASN A 79 20.28 -0.29 -13.40
C ASN A 79 20.87 -0.77 -14.71
N VAL A 80 20.38 -1.90 -15.20
CA VAL A 80 20.63 -2.39 -16.57
C VAL A 80 19.31 -2.34 -17.31
N VAL A 81 19.19 -1.45 -18.29
CA VAL A 81 18.00 -1.28 -19.12
C VAL A 81 18.32 -1.71 -20.54
N ALA A 82 17.67 -2.75 -21.02
CA ALA A 82 17.87 -3.32 -22.33
C ALA A 82 16.62 -3.14 -23.18
N THR A 83 16.75 -2.55 -24.35
CA THR A 83 15.64 -2.23 -25.23
C THR A 83 15.78 -2.95 -26.57
N ARG A 84 14.68 -3.51 -27.04
CA ARG A 84 14.56 -4.04 -28.40
C ARG A 84 13.37 -3.36 -29.08
N PRO A 85 13.57 -2.71 -30.24
CA PRO A 85 12.50 -2.02 -30.93
C PRO A 85 11.47 -3.02 -31.47
N GLY A 86 10.20 -2.68 -31.32
CA GLY A 86 9.07 -3.34 -31.98
C GLY A 86 8.64 -2.57 -33.22
N ARG A 87 7.45 -2.89 -33.71
CA ARG A 87 6.86 -2.24 -34.89
C ARG A 87 6.06 -0.97 -34.56
N SER A 88 5.84 -0.67 -33.28
CA SER A 88 5.10 0.52 -32.79
C SER A 88 5.97 1.35 -31.85
N ASP A 89 5.60 2.61 -31.65
CA ASP A 89 6.28 3.55 -30.75
C ASP A 89 5.98 3.30 -29.26
N THR A 90 5.07 2.36 -28.96
CA THR A 90 4.76 1.99 -27.59
C THR A 90 5.65 0.87 -27.08
N ALA A 91 5.91 0.85 -25.79
CA ALA A 91 6.78 -0.13 -25.14
C ALA A 91 6.04 -0.91 -24.04
N LEU A 92 6.43 -2.17 -23.90
CA LEU A 92 6.14 -3.01 -22.73
C LEU A 92 7.41 -3.17 -21.92
N MET A 93 7.31 -3.08 -20.60
CA MET A 93 8.44 -3.18 -19.69
C MET A 93 8.34 -4.43 -18.82
N LEU A 94 9.42 -5.20 -18.73
CA LEU A 94 9.64 -6.22 -17.71
C LEU A 94 10.66 -5.70 -16.73
N VAL A 95 10.27 -5.59 -15.45
CA VAL A 95 11.14 -5.13 -14.37
C VAL A 95 11.45 -6.28 -13.42
N VAL A 96 12.72 -6.48 -13.14
CA VAL A 96 13.18 -7.54 -12.25
C VAL A 96 14.19 -6.96 -11.26
N PRO A 97 13.97 -7.05 -9.94
CA PRO A 97 14.95 -6.64 -8.95
C PRO A 97 16.13 -7.61 -8.97
N ARG A 98 17.35 -7.07 -9.01
CA ARG A 98 18.60 -7.86 -9.03
C ARG A 98 19.23 -7.95 -7.64
N ASP A 99 19.15 -6.88 -6.88
CA ASP A 99 19.75 -6.75 -5.56
C ASP A 99 19.09 -7.69 -4.52
N ALA A 100 19.88 -8.10 -3.57
CA ALA A 100 19.50 -9.01 -2.50
C ALA A 100 19.44 -8.29 -1.15
N TRP A 101 18.52 -8.70 -0.27
CA TRP A 101 18.45 -8.21 1.10
C TRP A 101 19.64 -8.68 1.95
N ARG A 102 20.18 -9.86 1.62
CA ARG A 102 21.21 -10.56 2.40
C ARG A 102 22.22 -11.23 1.47
N GLU A 103 23.37 -11.49 2.03
CA GLU A 103 24.34 -12.37 1.38
C GLU A 103 23.74 -13.76 1.14
N ARG A 104 24.11 -14.36 0.02
CA ARG A 104 23.68 -15.70 -0.41
C ARG A 104 22.16 -15.86 -0.59
N ASP A 105 21.45 -14.78 -0.84
CA ASP A 105 20.02 -14.84 -1.18
C ASP A 105 19.82 -15.53 -2.53
N ARG A 106 19.03 -16.58 -2.57
CA ARG A 106 18.71 -17.32 -3.79
C ARG A 106 17.50 -16.76 -4.54
N ALA A 107 16.61 -16.03 -3.86
CA ALA A 107 15.39 -15.55 -4.46
C ALA A 107 15.67 -14.63 -5.65
N THR A 108 16.43 -13.57 -5.47
CA THR A 108 16.76 -12.61 -6.55
C THR A 108 17.70 -13.18 -7.61
N ALA A 109 18.50 -14.21 -7.26
CA ALA A 109 19.27 -14.93 -8.26
C ALA A 109 18.37 -15.68 -9.25
N ALA A 110 17.30 -16.30 -8.76
CA ALA A 110 16.27 -16.92 -9.59
C ALA A 110 15.52 -15.90 -10.43
N ASP A 111 15.21 -14.72 -9.88
CA ASP A 111 14.57 -13.62 -10.60
C ASP A 111 15.44 -13.17 -11.78
N THR A 112 16.75 -12.99 -11.57
CA THR A 112 17.71 -12.66 -12.63
C THR A 112 17.80 -13.75 -13.71
N ALA A 113 17.82 -15.03 -13.28
CA ALA A 113 17.81 -16.15 -14.22
C ALA A 113 16.53 -16.18 -15.06
N ALA A 114 15.37 -15.88 -14.46
CA ALA A 114 14.09 -15.79 -15.13
C ALA A 114 14.07 -14.64 -16.17
N LEU A 115 14.62 -13.47 -15.84
CA LEU A 115 14.79 -12.36 -16.76
C LEU A 115 15.58 -12.79 -18.01
N LEU A 116 16.72 -13.43 -17.82
CA LEU A 116 17.59 -13.87 -18.93
C LEU A 116 16.91 -14.94 -19.78
N ALA A 117 16.17 -15.87 -19.18
CA ALA A 117 15.40 -16.87 -19.92
C ALA A 117 14.27 -16.24 -20.77
N ILE A 118 13.53 -15.27 -20.20
CA ILE A 118 12.52 -14.51 -20.95
C ILE A 118 13.17 -13.72 -22.08
N ALA A 119 14.32 -13.07 -21.84
CA ALA A 119 15.06 -12.33 -22.84
C ALA A 119 15.44 -13.21 -24.04
N GLN A 120 15.91 -14.43 -23.80
CA GLN A 120 16.27 -15.39 -24.83
C GLN A 120 15.07 -15.76 -25.72
N VAL A 121 13.89 -15.98 -25.14
CA VAL A 121 12.66 -16.25 -25.91
C VAL A 121 12.24 -15.04 -26.73
N LEU A 122 12.31 -13.85 -26.15
CA LEU A 122 11.88 -12.62 -26.81
C LEU A 122 12.86 -12.20 -27.93
N ALA A 123 14.16 -12.51 -27.78
CA ALA A 123 15.17 -12.21 -28.79
C ALA A 123 14.88 -12.88 -30.15
N GLY A 124 14.33 -14.09 -30.14
CA GLY A 124 13.98 -14.85 -31.35
C GLY A 124 12.64 -14.49 -31.99
N ARG A 125 11.87 -13.49 -31.46
CA ARG A 125 10.50 -13.23 -31.90
C ARG A 125 10.26 -11.78 -32.30
N PRO A 126 9.55 -11.53 -33.41
CA PRO A 126 9.09 -10.20 -33.75
C PRO A 126 7.99 -9.77 -32.75
N THR A 127 8.07 -8.54 -32.24
CA THR A 127 7.10 -7.95 -31.34
C THR A 127 6.40 -6.75 -31.99
N LYS A 128 5.16 -6.54 -31.61
CA LYS A 128 4.39 -5.38 -32.05
C LYS A 128 4.87 -4.13 -31.33
N ARG A 129 5.07 -4.24 -30.01
CA ARG A 129 5.57 -3.16 -29.16
C ARG A 129 7.05 -3.34 -28.89
N SER A 130 7.73 -2.25 -28.63
CA SER A 130 9.11 -2.33 -28.14
C SER A 130 9.15 -3.06 -26.80
N ILE A 131 10.14 -3.91 -26.61
CA ILE A 131 10.35 -4.64 -25.36
C ILE A 131 11.47 -3.98 -24.58
N VAL A 132 11.20 -3.67 -23.34
CA VAL A 132 12.17 -3.12 -22.40
C VAL A 132 12.35 -4.11 -21.26
N LEU A 133 13.57 -4.55 -21.04
CA LEU A 133 13.96 -5.43 -19.93
C LEU A 133 14.81 -4.61 -18.96
N ALA A 134 14.32 -4.43 -17.76
CA ALA A 134 15.01 -3.66 -16.72
C ALA A 134 15.40 -4.59 -15.56
N SER A 135 16.69 -4.80 -15.41
CA SER A 135 17.30 -5.40 -14.23
C SER A 135 17.70 -4.26 -13.30
N VAL A 136 16.92 -4.05 -12.23
CA VAL A 136 17.06 -2.87 -11.38
C VAL A 136 17.69 -3.23 -10.04
N ASP A 137 18.43 -2.28 -9.51
CA ASP A 137 19.01 -2.29 -8.17
C ASP A 137 18.01 -1.62 -7.20
N GLY A 138 16.78 -2.15 -7.15
CA GLY A 138 15.64 -1.40 -6.68
C GLY A 138 14.76 -2.10 -5.65
N ARG A 139 15.13 -3.23 -5.08
CA ARG A 139 14.30 -3.88 -4.07
C ARG A 139 14.10 -2.99 -2.84
N ALA A 140 15.15 -2.28 -2.42
CA ALA A 140 15.11 -1.32 -1.31
C ALA A 140 15.11 0.16 -1.77
N HIS A 141 15.18 0.41 -3.08
CA HIS A 141 15.40 1.72 -3.68
C HIS A 141 14.46 1.93 -4.88
N PRO A 142 13.20 2.26 -4.64
CA PRO A 142 12.19 2.40 -5.73
C PRO A 142 12.50 3.52 -6.71
N GLU A 143 13.32 4.49 -6.35
CA GLU A 143 13.90 5.47 -7.28
C GLU A 143 14.63 4.82 -8.46
N ALA A 144 15.13 3.60 -8.30
CA ALA A 144 15.74 2.86 -9.40
C ALA A 144 14.76 2.60 -10.56
N VAL A 145 13.50 2.25 -10.22
CA VAL A 145 12.46 2.05 -11.23
C VAL A 145 12.01 3.37 -11.84
N GLU A 146 11.87 4.41 -11.03
CA GLU A 146 11.50 5.75 -11.51
C GLU A 146 12.52 6.27 -12.51
N ARG A 147 13.82 6.13 -12.20
CA ARG A 147 14.90 6.49 -13.13
C ARG A 147 14.87 5.68 -14.42
N ALA A 148 14.66 4.37 -14.34
CA ALA A 148 14.54 3.54 -15.53
C ALA A 148 13.37 3.97 -16.42
N VAL A 149 12.27 4.41 -15.83
CA VAL A 149 11.10 4.96 -16.54
C VAL A 149 11.42 6.30 -17.18
N ASP A 150 12.05 7.23 -16.44
CA ASP A 150 12.39 8.55 -16.97
C ASP A 150 13.39 8.46 -18.13
N ARG A 151 14.42 7.63 -18.01
CA ARG A 151 15.34 7.33 -19.10
C ARG A 151 14.64 6.86 -20.37
N LEU A 152 13.61 6.03 -20.23
CA LEU A 152 12.83 5.57 -21.40
C LEU A 152 11.95 6.67 -21.97
N ARG A 153 11.36 7.52 -21.13
CA ARG A 153 10.59 8.68 -21.56
C ARG A 153 11.44 9.66 -22.38
N ASP A 154 12.70 9.85 -21.98
CA ASP A 154 13.67 10.69 -22.70
C ASP A 154 13.95 10.17 -24.12
N THR A 155 13.76 8.87 -24.36
CA THR A 155 13.85 8.28 -25.73
C THR A 155 12.60 8.49 -26.57
N GLY A 156 11.58 9.19 -26.07
CA GLY A 156 10.29 9.43 -26.75
C GLY A 156 9.36 8.22 -26.81
N ARG A 157 9.65 7.13 -26.08
CA ARG A 157 8.82 5.93 -26.07
C ARG A 157 7.81 5.95 -24.92
N GLN A 158 6.55 5.68 -25.25
CA GLN A 158 5.49 5.55 -24.25
C GLN A 158 5.41 4.13 -23.71
N ILE A 159 5.67 3.96 -22.40
CA ILE A 159 5.44 2.69 -21.71
C ILE A 159 3.93 2.54 -21.48
N VAL A 160 3.31 1.55 -22.10
CA VAL A 160 1.85 1.32 -21.99
C VAL A 160 1.47 0.29 -20.92
N ALA A 161 2.38 -0.62 -20.60
CA ALA A 161 2.21 -1.53 -19.47
C ALA A 161 3.57 -2.06 -19.00
N ALA A 162 3.61 -2.47 -17.73
CA ALA A 162 4.78 -3.10 -17.13
C ALA A 162 4.40 -4.40 -16.38
N VAL A 163 5.27 -5.38 -16.45
CA VAL A 163 5.23 -6.58 -15.61
C VAL A 163 6.43 -6.54 -14.70
N VAL A 164 6.20 -6.62 -13.39
CA VAL A 164 7.26 -6.81 -12.40
C VAL A 164 7.31 -8.28 -12.05
N LEU A 165 8.48 -8.89 -12.13
CA LEU A 165 8.68 -10.29 -11.77
C LEU A 165 9.65 -10.36 -10.60
N SER A 166 9.22 -10.94 -9.47
CA SER A 166 10.03 -11.04 -8.26
C SER A 166 9.74 -12.29 -7.46
N ASP A 167 10.72 -12.72 -6.69
CA ASP A 167 10.58 -13.83 -5.74
C ASP A 167 10.09 -15.13 -6.38
N VAL A 168 10.49 -15.40 -7.63
CA VAL A 168 9.98 -16.55 -8.42
C VAL A 168 10.31 -17.90 -7.78
N ALA A 169 11.36 -17.96 -6.94
CA ALA A 169 11.75 -19.17 -6.21
C ALA A 169 10.92 -19.42 -4.94
N SER A 170 10.08 -18.46 -4.54
CA SER A 170 9.29 -18.54 -3.32
C SER A 170 7.90 -19.10 -3.60
N ARG A 171 7.31 -19.78 -2.61
CA ARG A 171 5.88 -20.12 -2.60
C ARG A 171 5.16 -19.25 -1.59
N ALA A 172 4.13 -18.55 -2.02
CA ALA A 172 3.34 -17.70 -1.14
C ALA A 172 2.64 -18.53 -0.06
N ARG A 173 2.86 -18.18 1.20
CA ARG A 173 2.05 -18.67 2.31
C ARG A 173 0.79 -17.80 2.39
N GLY A 174 -0.20 -18.09 1.53
CA GLY A 174 -1.53 -17.47 1.60
C GLY A 174 -1.76 -16.21 0.75
N GLY A 175 -0.79 -15.73 -0.03
CA GLY A 175 -0.97 -14.59 -0.94
C GLY A 175 -1.18 -15.00 -2.40
N ALA A 176 -2.00 -14.26 -3.14
CA ALA A 176 -2.13 -14.47 -4.59
C ALA A 176 -0.84 -14.03 -5.30
N PRO A 177 -0.27 -14.84 -6.23
CA PRO A 177 0.95 -14.48 -6.94
C PRO A 177 0.82 -13.22 -7.82
N VAL A 178 -0.39 -12.82 -8.18
CA VAL A 178 -0.65 -11.63 -9.00
C VAL A 178 -1.01 -10.45 -8.09
N VAL A 179 -0.11 -9.50 -7.96
CA VAL A 179 -0.23 -8.30 -7.12
C VAL A 179 -0.55 -7.10 -7.98
N VAL A 180 -1.63 -6.39 -7.62
CA VAL A 180 -2.25 -5.33 -8.43
C VAL A 180 -2.34 -3.98 -7.72
N TRP A 181 -1.74 -3.84 -6.55
CA TRP A 181 -1.94 -2.72 -5.63
C TRP A 181 -0.76 -1.75 -5.64
N SER A 182 -1.06 -0.44 -5.48
CA SER A 182 -0.06 0.60 -5.23
C SER A 182 -0.03 1.02 -3.75
N GLY A 183 0.84 1.96 -3.41
CA GLY A 183 0.86 2.68 -2.14
C GLY A 183 -0.25 3.71 -1.99
N GLY A 184 -0.93 4.06 -3.09
CA GLY A 184 -2.07 4.95 -3.13
C GLY A 184 -3.39 4.22 -3.41
N ASP A 185 -4.37 4.96 -3.84
CA ASP A 185 -5.70 4.46 -4.21
C ASP A 185 -5.80 3.95 -5.67
N ARG A 186 -4.65 3.87 -6.36
CA ARG A 186 -4.55 3.31 -7.71
C ARG A 186 -4.27 1.81 -7.67
N ARG A 187 -4.67 1.13 -8.73
CA ARG A 187 -4.37 -0.28 -8.95
C ARG A 187 -4.21 -0.57 -10.44
N THR A 188 -3.61 -1.69 -10.76
CA THR A 188 -3.51 -2.22 -12.13
C THR A 188 -4.86 -2.16 -12.82
N SER A 189 -4.89 -1.82 -14.10
CA SER A 189 -6.11 -1.83 -14.90
C SER A 189 -6.80 -3.20 -14.87
N ALA A 190 -8.12 -3.20 -14.96
CA ALA A 190 -8.89 -4.44 -14.93
C ALA A 190 -8.53 -5.40 -16.08
N GLN A 191 -8.07 -4.87 -17.21
CA GLN A 191 -7.63 -5.68 -18.35
C GLN A 191 -6.30 -6.37 -18.06
N THR A 192 -5.29 -5.64 -17.61
CA THR A 192 -3.96 -6.19 -17.29
C THR A 192 -4.04 -7.17 -16.12
N GLU A 193 -4.80 -6.84 -15.05
CA GLU A 193 -5.06 -7.76 -13.95
C GLU A 193 -5.66 -9.09 -14.44
N ARG A 194 -6.71 -9.03 -15.27
CA ARG A 194 -7.35 -10.25 -15.78
C ARG A 194 -6.45 -11.05 -16.70
N THR A 195 -5.63 -10.37 -17.50
CA THR A 195 -4.67 -11.02 -18.39
C THR A 195 -3.61 -11.76 -17.58
N ALA A 196 -3.02 -11.13 -16.56
CA ALA A 196 -2.04 -11.79 -15.69
C ALA A 196 -2.65 -12.97 -14.91
N ARG A 197 -3.89 -12.82 -14.41
CA ARG A 197 -4.61 -13.92 -13.74
C ARG A 197 -4.98 -15.06 -14.69
N ALA A 198 -5.31 -14.77 -15.95
CA ALA A 198 -5.54 -15.77 -16.97
C ALA A 198 -4.24 -16.51 -17.30
N SER A 199 -3.12 -15.79 -17.47
CA SER A 199 -1.81 -16.39 -17.69
C SER A 199 -1.40 -17.34 -16.55
N LEU A 200 -1.64 -16.94 -15.29
CA LEU A 200 -1.36 -17.80 -14.14
C LEU A 200 -2.26 -19.06 -14.13
N ARG A 201 -3.52 -18.92 -14.50
CA ARG A 201 -4.45 -20.06 -14.56
C ARG A 201 -4.05 -21.11 -15.59
N GLU A 202 -3.54 -20.67 -16.74
CA GLU A 202 -3.00 -21.57 -17.77
C GLU A 202 -1.81 -22.40 -17.26
N GLU A 203 -1.05 -21.86 -16.29
CA GLU A 203 0.12 -22.54 -15.73
C GLU A 203 -0.19 -23.39 -14.49
N THR A 204 -1.24 -23.07 -13.74
CA THR A 204 -1.54 -23.75 -12.47
C THR A 204 -2.78 -24.60 -12.51
N ALA A 205 -3.62 -24.48 -13.54
CA ALA A 205 -4.97 -25.03 -13.63
C ALA A 205 -5.90 -24.60 -12.46
N GLU A 206 -5.42 -23.76 -11.54
CA GLU A 206 -6.18 -23.27 -10.40
C GLU A 206 -6.75 -21.87 -10.65
N PRO A 207 -7.96 -21.56 -10.15
CA PRO A 207 -8.49 -20.21 -10.24
C PRO A 207 -7.65 -19.28 -9.39
N ALA A 208 -7.00 -18.30 -10.01
CA ALA A 208 -6.30 -17.25 -9.27
C ALA A 208 -7.28 -16.54 -8.34
N ALA A 209 -7.04 -16.63 -7.02
CA ALA A 209 -7.93 -16.08 -6.00
C ALA A 209 -8.15 -14.58 -6.24
N ALA A 210 -9.40 -14.19 -6.46
CA ALA A 210 -9.80 -12.78 -6.54
C ALA A 210 -10.04 -12.25 -5.14
N SER A 211 -9.63 -11.00 -4.89
CA SER A 211 -9.95 -10.33 -3.61
C SER A 211 -11.46 -10.12 -3.49
N SER A 212 -12.03 -10.42 -2.31
CA SER A 212 -13.43 -10.09 -2.01
C SER A 212 -13.66 -8.58 -2.14
N PHE A 213 -14.90 -8.15 -2.31
CA PHE A 213 -15.25 -6.72 -2.33
C PHE A 213 -14.73 -6.00 -1.07
N ALA A 214 -14.99 -6.56 0.12
CA ALA A 214 -14.50 -6.00 1.38
C ALA A 214 -12.97 -5.92 1.42
N GLY A 215 -12.28 -6.95 0.92
CA GLY A 215 -10.82 -6.95 0.83
C GLY A 215 -10.27 -5.88 -0.11
N GLN A 216 -10.96 -5.61 -1.23
CA GLN A 216 -10.58 -4.54 -2.14
C GLN A 216 -10.78 -3.16 -1.48
N VAL A 217 -11.93 -2.93 -0.83
CA VAL A 217 -12.18 -1.68 -0.10
C VAL A 217 -11.17 -1.48 1.03
N ALA A 218 -10.91 -2.51 1.83
CA ALA A 218 -9.91 -2.45 2.90
C ALA A 218 -8.53 -2.06 2.37
N ARG A 219 -8.13 -2.64 1.24
CA ARG A 219 -6.83 -2.41 0.62
C ARG A 219 -6.69 -1.02 0.00
N LEU A 220 -7.77 -0.48 -0.56
CA LEU A 220 -7.82 0.89 -1.09
C LEU A 220 -8.00 1.94 0.01
N ALA A 221 -8.65 1.57 1.12
CA ALA A 221 -8.82 2.44 2.29
C ALA A 221 -7.50 2.66 3.07
N PHE A 222 -6.70 1.60 3.18
CA PHE A 222 -5.39 1.63 3.86
C PHE A 222 -4.33 1.09 2.90
N PRO A 223 -3.96 1.87 1.89
CA PRO A 223 -2.96 1.45 0.92
C PRO A 223 -1.60 1.36 1.60
N ILE A 224 -0.91 0.27 1.35
CA ILE A 224 0.49 0.07 1.74
C ILE A 224 1.22 -0.32 0.47
N GLY A 225 2.04 0.57 -0.06
CA GLY A 225 2.82 0.30 -1.25
C GLY A 225 3.95 -0.68 -0.95
N VAL A 226 3.88 -1.87 -1.53
CA VAL A 226 4.94 -2.88 -1.40
C VAL A 226 5.33 -3.37 -2.78
N GLY A 227 6.61 -3.23 -3.10
CA GLY A 227 7.21 -3.70 -4.35
C GLY A 227 7.16 -2.68 -5.50
N LEU A 228 7.98 -2.96 -6.50
CA LEU A 228 8.28 -2.04 -7.61
C LEU A 228 7.07 -1.66 -8.48
N GLN A 229 6.01 -2.51 -8.52
CA GLN A 229 4.78 -2.17 -9.22
C GLN A 229 4.08 -0.95 -8.59
N SER A 230 4.29 -0.69 -7.30
CA SER A 230 3.71 0.47 -6.63
C SER A 230 4.21 1.76 -7.25
N SER A 231 5.52 1.95 -7.36
CA SER A 231 6.13 3.14 -7.98
C SER A 231 5.70 3.32 -9.44
N LEU A 232 5.61 2.22 -10.20
CA LEU A 232 5.11 2.28 -11.59
C LEU A 232 3.65 2.75 -11.66
N LEU A 233 2.77 2.20 -10.80
CA LEU A 233 1.36 2.59 -10.75
C LEU A 233 1.20 4.05 -10.31
N GLU A 234 2.01 4.53 -9.38
CA GLU A 234 2.04 5.93 -8.94
C GLU A 234 2.56 6.86 -10.03
N ALA A 235 3.55 6.42 -10.81
CA ALA A 235 4.02 7.12 -12.01
C ALA A 235 3.03 7.10 -13.19
N GLY A 236 1.84 6.48 -13.01
CA GLY A 236 0.79 6.41 -14.03
C GLY A 236 0.99 5.31 -15.07
N ILE A 237 1.91 4.38 -14.85
CA ILE A 237 2.15 3.24 -15.72
C ILE A 237 1.31 2.05 -15.24
N ASP A 238 0.55 1.43 -16.14
CA ASP A 238 -0.24 0.24 -15.81
C ASP A 238 0.69 -0.94 -15.54
N ALA A 239 0.81 -1.33 -14.27
CA ALA A 239 1.78 -2.33 -13.82
C ALA A 239 1.14 -3.46 -13.02
N VAL A 240 1.61 -4.68 -13.22
CA VAL A 240 1.25 -5.85 -12.43
C VAL A 240 2.52 -6.56 -11.94
N ARG A 241 2.53 -6.98 -10.68
CA ARG A 241 3.63 -7.81 -10.16
C ARG A 241 3.20 -9.26 -10.11
N ILE A 242 4.06 -10.14 -10.64
CA ILE A 242 3.97 -11.58 -10.53
C ILE A 242 5.06 -12.00 -9.53
N SER A 243 4.65 -12.52 -8.38
CA SER A 243 5.56 -12.76 -7.27
C SER A 243 5.22 -14.07 -6.54
N GLY A 244 6.23 -14.88 -6.31
CA GLY A 244 6.09 -16.10 -5.53
C GLY A 244 5.82 -15.84 -4.04
N SER A 245 6.24 -14.69 -3.51
CA SER A 245 5.90 -14.28 -2.15
C SER A 245 4.51 -13.65 -2.04
N GLY A 246 3.82 -13.41 -3.16
CA GLY A 246 2.57 -12.68 -3.21
C GLY A 246 2.77 -11.20 -2.93
N GLU A 247 1.88 -10.61 -2.14
CA GLU A 247 1.91 -9.19 -1.83
C GLU A 247 3.04 -8.79 -0.87
N LEU A 248 3.43 -9.73 0.00
CA LEU A 248 4.47 -9.53 1.00
C LEU A 248 5.82 -10.00 0.48
N ALA A 249 6.90 -9.36 0.93
CA ALA A 249 8.23 -9.89 0.68
C ALA A 249 8.50 -11.10 1.57
N PRO A 250 9.33 -12.04 1.11
CA PRO A 250 9.76 -13.18 1.92
C PRO A 250 10.79 -12.73 2.97
N ALA A 251 10.36 -11.96 3.97
CA ALA A 251 11.24 -11.29 4.92
C ALA A 251 12.19 -12.25 5.67
N HIS A 252 11.88 -13.53 5.76
CA HIS A 252 12.60 -14.46 6.65
C HIS A 252 12.92 -15.82 6.05
N ASN A 253 12.52 -16.13 4.82
CA ASN A 253 12.84 -17.41 4.21
C ASN A 253 14.24 -17.39 3.58
N ARG A 254 15.24 -17.93 4.29
CA ARG A 254 16.42 -18.45 3.62
C ARG A 254 15.95 -19.63 2.77
N LEU A 255 15.82 -19.42 1.47
CA LEU A 255 15.57 -20.52 0.56
C LEU A 255 16.80 -21.42 0.58
N GLU A 256 16.65 -22.64 1.07
CA GLU A 256 17.72 -23.64 1.03
C GLU A 256 17.99 -24.09 -0.40
N ARG A 257 16.93 -24.11 -1.23
CA ARG A 257 16.97 -24.48 -2.65
C ARG A 257 15.96 -23.67 -3.45
N ILE A 258 16.30 -23.39 -4.70
CA ILE A 258 15.36 -22.82 -5.67
C ILE A 258 14.40 -23.94 -6.12
N ASP A 259 13.08 -23.70 -5.97
CA ASP A 259 12.06 -24.64 -6.44
C ASP A 259 11.82 -24.48 -7.95
N PRO A 260 12.19 -25.47 -8.78
CA PRO A 260 12.06 -25.39 -10.23
C PRO A 260 10.61 -25.19 -10.72
N ASP A 261 9.62 -25.77 -10.01
CA ASP A 261 8.22 -25.69 -10.39
C ASP A 261 7.70 -24.27 -10.20
N SER A 262 7.96 -23.66 -9.04
CA SER A 262 7.58 -22.26 -8.78
C SER A 262 8.23 -21.31 -9.78
N VAL A 263 9.54 -21.45 -9.99
CA VAL A 263 10.29 -20.64 -10.98
C VAL A 263 9.70 -20.81 -12.37
N GLY A 264 9.43 -22.04 -12.79
CA GLY A 264 8.83 -22.34 -14.11
C GLY A 264 7.46 -21.68 -14.27
N ILE A 265 6.54 -21.93 -13.34
CA ILE A 265 5.17 -21.40 -13.36
C ILE A 265 5.17 -19.86 -13.46
N LEU A 266 5.92 -19.19 -12.58
CA LEU A 266 5.87 -17.72 -12.51
C LEU A 266 6.60 -17.06 -13.69
N THR A 267 7.70 -17.65 -14.17
CA THR A 267 8.40 -17.16 -15.36
C THR A 267 7.55 -17.30 -16.62
N ARG A 268 6.88 -18.46 -16.80
CA ARG A 268 5.95 -18.67 -17.91
C ARG A 268 4.73 -17.76 -17.80
N THR A 269 4.19 -17.55 -16.60
CA THR A 269 3.10 -16.57 -16.35
C THR A 269 3.51 -15.17 -16.81
N ALA A 270 4.72 -14.71 -16.48
CA ALA A 270 5.22 -13.41 -16.91
C ALA A 270 5.38 -13.33 -18.42
N LEU A 271 5.95 -14.34 -19.05
CA LEU A 271 6.13 -14.39 -20.50
C LEU A 271 4.77 -14.40 -21.23
N ARG A 272 3.80 -15.22 -20.78
CA ARG A 272 2.43 -15.22 -21.32
C ARG A 272 1.76 -13.85 -21.19
N THR A 273 1.88 -13.23 -20.03
CA THR A 273 1.31 -11.90 -19.76
C THR A 273 1.90 -10.86 -20.71
N LEU A 274 3.23 -10.80 -20.83
CA LEU A 274 3.91 -9.89 -21.74
C LEU A 274 3.50 -10.12 -23.21
N THR A 275 3.44 -11.38 -23.64
CA THR A 275 3.06 -11.74 -25.01
C THR A 275 1.60 -11.40 -25.30
N ALA A 276 0.69 -11.65 -24.35
CA ALA A 276 -0.71 -11.29 -24.49
C ALA A 276 -0.88 -9.75 -24.56
N LEU A 277 -0.13 -8.99 -23.75
CA LEU A 277 -0.11 -7.54 -23.80
C LEU A 277 0.49 -7.04 -25.13
N ASP A 278 1.53 -7.69 -25.67
CA ASP A 278 2.12 -7.32 -26.96
C ASP A 278 1.14 -7.54 -28.13
N GLN A 279 0.49 -8.70 -28.17
CA GLN A 279 -0.45 -9.06 -29.25
C GLN A 279 -1.80 -8.36 -29.10
N GLY A 280 -2.17 -7.95 -27.89
CA GLY A 280 -3.39 -7.24 -27.60
C GLY A 280 -3.57 -5.97 -28.45
N GLY A 281 -4.82 -5.61 -28.71
CA GLY A 281 -5.17 -4.37 -29.41
C GLY A 281 -4.82 -3.14 -28.59
N ARG A 282 -5.81 -2.27 -28.37
CA ARG A 282 -5.64 -1.08 -27.52
C ARG A 282 -5.61 -1.50 -26.05
N LEU A 283 -4.52 -1.24 -25.36
CA LEU A 283 -4.41 -1.45 -23.93
C LEU A 283 -5.12 -0.33 -23.17
N ALA A 284 -5.58 -0.62 -21.94
CA ALA A 284 -6.08 0.41 -21.05
C ALA A 284 -4.98 1.47 -20.82
N ALA A 285 -5.36 2.74 -20.88
CA ALA A 285 -4.38 3.83 -20.96
C ALA A 285 -3.69 4.15 -19.63
N ALA A 286 -4.21 3.69 -18.49
CA ALA A 286 -3.69 4.06 -17.16
C ALA A 286 -4.18 3.11 -16.07
N PRO A 287 -3.44 3.04 -14.94
CA PRO A 287 -3.94 2.41 -13.72
C PRO A 287 -5.22 3.09 -13.24
N GLY A 288 -6.17 2.31 -12.72
CA GLY A 288 -7.49 2.77 -12.37
C GLY A 288 -7.75 2.87 -10.87
N ARG A 289 -8.76 3.69 -10.52
CA ARG A 289 -9.41 3.66 -9.21
C ARG A 289 -10.74 2.93 -9.38
N TYR A 290 -10.84 1.70 -8.93
CA TYR A 290 -12.06 0.92 -9.07
C TYR A 290 -12.09 -0.24 -8.08
N VAL A 291 -13.29 -0.74 -7.82
CA VAL A 291 -13.52 -2.04 -7.17
C VAL A 291 -14.35 -2.94 -8.08
N THR A 292 -14.22 -4.23 -7.90
CA THR A 292 -14.98 -5.21 -8.67
C THR A 292 -16.03 -5.88 -7.81
N VAL A 293 -17.28 -5.90 -8.30
CA VAL A 293 -18.44 -6.48 -7.63
C VAL A 293 -19.21 -7.33 -8.64
N LEU A 294 -19.47 -8.60 -8.31
CA LEU A 294 -20.27 -9.51 -9.16
C LEU A 294 -19.87 -9.51 -10.64
N GLY A 295 -18.57 -9.45 -10.92
CA GLY A 295 -18.06 -9.43 -12.30
C GLY A 295 -18.14 -8.07 -13.01
N LEU A 296 -18.62 -7.03 -12.35
CA LEU A 296 -18.69 -5.66 -12.84
C LEU A 296 -17.58 -4.80 -12.23
N VAL A 297 -17.24 -3.71 -12.89
CA VAL A 297 -16.33 -2.68 -12.39
C VAL A 297 -17.14 -1.51 -11.85
N LEU A 298 -16.91 -1.15 -10.61
CA LEU A 298 -17.42 0.06 -9.97
C LEU A 298 -16.31 1.11 -9.97
N PRO A 299 -16.37 2.14 -10.83
CA PRO A 299 -15.35 3.18 -10.90
C PRO A 299 -15.22 3.95 -9.59
N GLY A 300 -14.02 4.44 -9.29
CA GLY A 300 -13.73 5.16 -8.05
C GLY A 300 -14.54 6.45 -7.87
N TRP A 301 -14.91 7.13 -8.97
CA TRP A 301 -15.75 8.31 -8.89
C TRP A 301 -17.14 8.00 -8.32
N VAL A 302 -17.69 6.80 -8.59
CA VAL A 302 -18.97 6.35 -8.00
C VAL A 302 -18.84 6.19 -6.49
N VAL A 303 -17.73 5.55 -6.04
CA VAL A 303 -17.45 5.43 -4.60
C VAL A 303 -17.30 6.80 -3.95
N SER A 304 -16.58 7.72 -4.61
CA SER A 304 -16.43 9.10 -4.14
C SER A 304 -17.76 9.83 -4.03
N LEU A 305 -18.63 9.70 -5.04
CA LEU A 305 -19.97 10.31 -5.03
C LEU A 305 -20.85 9.72 -3.91
N CYS A 306 -20.86 8.41 -3.74
CA CYS A 306 -21.59 7.76 -2.65
C CYS A 306 -21.08 8.23 -1.28
N ALA A 307 -19.76 8.29 -1.10
CA ALA A 307 -19.14 8.75 0.14
C ALA A 307 -19.49 10.22 0.43
N ALA A 308 -19.46 11.10 -0.60
CA ALA A 308 -19.89 12.49 -0.48
C ALA A 308 -21.37 12.58 -0.07
N THR A 309 -22.25 11.83 -0.73
CA THR A 309 -23.69 11.83 -0.42
C THR A 309 -23.95 11.42 1.03
N LEU A 310 -23.20 10.44 1.54
CA LEU A 310 -23.30 9.99 2.93
C LEU A 310 -22.65 10.99 3.91
N LEU A 311 -21.69 11.79 3.50
CA LEU A 311 -21.08 12.85 4.31
C LEU A 311 -22.02 14.04 4.51
N LEU A 312 -22.86 14.39 3.50
CA LEU A 312 -23.71 15.57 3.52
C LEU A 312 -24.64 15.66 4.75
N PRO A 313 -25.37 14.62 5.17
CA PRO A 313 -26.25 14.72 6.36
C PRO A 313 -25.47 15.13 7.62
N VAL A 314 -24.26 14.61 7.81
CA VAL A 314 -23.41 14.97 8.95
C VAL A 314 -22.93 16.42 8.81
N ALA A 315 -22.53 16.84 7.62
CA ALA A 315 -22.10 18.21 7.37
C ALA A 315 -23.23 19.22 7.67
N PHE A 316 -24.44 18.97 7.17
CA PHE A 316 -25.61 19.83 7.41
C PHE A 316 -26.02 19.85 8.89
N ALA A 317 -26.10 18.69 9.54
CA ALA A 317 -26.43 18.61 10.97
C ALA A 317 -25.37 19.34 11.83
N THR A 318 -24.10 19.22 11.46
CA THR A 318 -22.99 19.92 12.13
C THR A 318 -23.07 21.43 11.92
N ALA A 319 -23.32 21.88 10.70
CA ALA A 319 -23.46 23.31 10.38
C ALA A 319 -24.65 23.96 11.15
N ASP A 320 -25.79 23.28 11.19
CA ASP A 320 -26.97 23.74 11.93
C ASP A 320 -26.70 23.76 13.45
N ALA A 321 -26.06 22.72 14.01
CA ALA A 321 -25.67 22.69 15.41
C ALA A 321 -24.67 23.81 15.77
N ALA A 322 -23.71 24.08 14.88
CA ALA A 322 -22.77 25.18 15.05
C ALA A 322 -23.47 26.55 15.02
N ALA A 323 -24.41 26.73 14.11
CA ALA A 323 -25.23 27.95 14.05
C ALA A 323 -26.10 28.16 15.32
N ARG A 324 -26.73 27.07 15.81
CA ARG A 324 -27.48 27.11 17.09
C ARG A 324 -26.55 27.46 18.26
N ALA A 325 -25.39 26.81 18.36
CA ALA A 325 -24.44 27.07 19.43
C ALA A 325 -23.94 28.52 19.42
N ARG A 326 -23.66 29.09 18.24
CA ARG A 326 -23.28 30.50 18.09
C ARG A 326 -24.42 31.45 18.54
N ARG A 327 -25.66 31.21 18.11
CA ARG A 327 -26.82 31.99 18.56
C ARG A 327 -27.04 31.94 20.07
N GLN A 328 -26.68 30.85 20.72
CA GLN A 328 -26.72 30.67 22.17
C GLN A 328 -25.49 31.22 22.90
N GLY A 329 -24.58 31.91 22.23
CA GLY A 329 -23.33 32.44 22.81
C GLY A 329 -22.34 31.36 23.24
N ARG A 330 -22.54 30.11 22.82
CA ARG A 330 -21.67 28.98 23.20
C ARG A 330 -20.38 28.98 22.38
N ARG A 331 -19.24 28.75 23.05
CA ARG A 331 -17.92 28.77 22.41
C ARG A 331 -17.59 27.41 21.80
N LEU A 332 -17.66 27.25 20.48
CA LEU A 332 -17.36 26.03 19.73
C LEU A 332 -15.93 25.53 19.93
N ARG A 333 -14.98 26.45 20.14
CA ARG A 333 -13.57 26.15 20.40
C ARG A 333 -13.34 25.19 21.57
N VAL A 334 -14.30 25.06 22.49
CA VAL A 334 -14.22 24.16 23.64
C VAL A 334 -14.19 22.69 23.20
N GLY A 335 -15.02 22.29 22.24
CA GLY A 335 -15.01 20.95 21.69
C GLY A 335 -13.75 20.66 20.86
N VAL A 336 -13.31 21.66 20.09
CA VAL A 336 -12.03 21.58 19.35
C VAL A 336 -10.86 21.37 20.31
N ALA A 337 -10.78 22.17 21.41
CA ALA A 337 -9.73 22.02 22.40
C ALA A 337 -9.73 20.64 23.08
N LEU A 338 -10.94 20.07 23.32
CA LEU A 338 -11.05 18.71 23.85
C LEU A 338 -10.47 17.68 22.87
N VAL A 339 -10.81 17.78 21.57
CA VAL A 339 -10.24 16.87 20.55
C VAL A 339 -8.73 17.06 20.45
N THR A 340 -8.24 18.32 20.48
CA THR A 340 -6.79 18.62 20.42
C THR A 340 -6.03 17.94 21.56
N SER A 341 -6.61 17.82 22.75
CA SER A 341 -5.96 17.15 23.88
C SER A 341 -5.62 15.67 23.64
N PHE A 342 -6.29 15.02 22.67
CA PHE A 342 -6.00 13.65 22.25
C PHE A 342 -5.35 13.58 20.87
N ALA A 343 -5.70 14.51 19.97
CA ALA A 343 -5.16 14.52 18.63
C ALA A 343 -3.67 14.86 18.62
N LEU A 344 -3.26 15.85 19.39
CA LEU A 344 -1.88 16.32 19.37
C LEU A 344 -0.88 15.22 19.77
N PRO A 345 -1.07 14.46 20.87
CA PRO A 345 -0.19 13.33 21.21
C PRO A 345 -0.11 12.25 20.12
N LEU A 346 -1.24 11.91 19.49
CA LEU A 346 -1.28 10.92 18.40
C LEU A 346 -0.57 11.43 17.16
N LEU A 347 -0.73 12.71 16.83
CA LEU A 347 -0.03 13.33 15.70
C LEU A 347 1.48 13.48 15.98
N VAL A 348 1.88 13.71 17.24
CA VAL A 348 3.31 13.69 17.65
C VAL A 348 3.87 12.27 17.49
N LEU A 349 3.11 11.24 17.82
CA LEU A 349 3.53 9.86 17.59
C LEU A 349 3.73 9.57 16.10
N VAL A 350 2.75 9.91 15.26
CA VAL A 350 2.81 9.70 13.80
C VAL A 350 3.95 10.52 13.18
N GLY A 351 4.06 11.81 13.52
CA GLY A 351 5.11 12.70 13.03
C GLY A 351 6.50 12.28 13.49
N GLY A 352 6.65 11.83 14.74
CA GLY A 352 7.89 11.30 15.29
C GLY A 352 8.36 10.05 14.56
N LEU A 353 7.43 9.12 14.27
CA LEU A 353 7.72 7.94 13.46
C LEU A 353 8.20 8.33 12.06
N ARG A 354 7.52 9.28 11.43
CA ARG A 354 7.86 9.74 10.08
C ARG A 354 9.23 10.42 10.02
N VAL A 355 9.52 11.30 10.96
CA VAL A 355 10.84 11.96 11.08
C VAL A 355 11.95 10.93 11.31
N ALA A 356 11.73 9.97 12.20
CA ALA A 356 12.68 8.89 12.46
C ALA A 356 12.91 8.00 11.22
N GLY A 357 11.85 7.75 10.42
CA GLY A 357 11.96 7.05 9.15
C GLY A 357 12.78 7.82 8.12
N MET A 358 12.51 9.14 7.95
CA MET A 358 13.29 10.01 7.06
C MET A 358 14.76 10.11 7.48
N ALA A 359 15.05 10.01 8.77
CA ALA A 359 16.43 9.94 9.28
C ALA A 359 17.11 8.57 9.05
N GLY A 360 16.43 7.59 8.43
CA GLY A 360 16.99 6.27 8.13
C GLY A 360 17.02 5.29 9.30
N TRP A 361 16.48 5.65 10.46
CA TRP A 361 16.55 4.82 11.67
C TRP A 361 15.73 3.53 11.58
N PHE A 362 14.74 3.49 10.71
CA PHE A 362 13.91 2.32 10.43
C PHE A 362 14.28 1.60 9.12
N GLY A 363 15.46 1.83 8.61
CA GLY A 363 15.93 1.26 7.35
C GLY A 363 16.26 2.35 6.33
N PRO A 364 16.72 1.99 5.13
CA PRO A 364 17.05 2.98 4.11
C PRO A 364 15.83 3.87 3.83
N SER A 365 16.04 5.17 4.02
CA SER A 365 15.07 6.21 3.68
C SER A 365 15.31 6.66 2.26
N GLY A 366 14.77 5.96 1.30
CA GLY A 366 14.47 6.53 0.00
C GLY A 366 13.02 7.01 0.01
N LEU A 367 12.66 7.98 -0.81
CA LEU A 367 11.26 8.38 -1.07
C LEU A 367 10.43 7.27 -1.73
N GLY A 368 10.88 6.07 -1.62
CA GLY A 368 10.28 4.92 -2.20
C GLY A 368 9.95 3.86 -1.19
N VAL A 369 9.02 3.06 -1.57
CA VAL A 369 8.40 2.00 -0.81
C VAL A 369 9.43 0.92 -0.49
N SER A 370 10.22 1.13 0.57
CA SER A 370 10.94 0.01 1.16
C SER A 370 9.90 -0.95 1.73
N ASP A 371 10.20 -2.24 1.65
CA ASP A 371 9.29 -3.24 2.17
C ASP A 371 9.24 -3.20 3.70
N PRO A 372 8.15 -2.70 4.32
CA PRO A 372 8.07 -2.60 5.77
C PRO A 372 8.15 -3.97 6.45
N PHE A 373 7.88 -5.05 5.71
CA PHE A 373 7.93 -6.41 6.20
C PHE A 373 9.37 -6.97 6.28
N ALA A 374 10.33 -6.33 5.62
CA ALA A 374 11.75 -6.70 5.71
C ALA A 374 12.43 -6.18 6.97
N VAL A 375 11.81 -5.22 7.66
CA VAL A 375 12.39 -4.55 8.83
C VAL A 375 11.92 -5.21 10.12
N GLY A 376 12.73 -6.10 10.67
CA GLY A 376 12.45 -6.76 11.96
C GLY A 376 12.74 -5.87 13.19
N PRO A 377 12.17 -6.18 14.36
CA PRO A 377 12.49 -5.52 15.62
C PRO A 377 13.94 -5.77 16.03
N ASN A 378 14.60 -4.74 16.53
CA ASN A 378 15.88 -4.84 17.24
C ASN A 378 15.89 -3.88 18.44
N GLY A 379 16.86 -4.02 19.35
CA GLY A 379 16.91 -3.22 20.58
C GLY A 379 16.91 -1.71 20.32
N GLY A 380 17.67 -1.23 19.33
CA GLY A 380 17.73 0.20 18.99
C GLY A 380 16.40 0.74 18.46
N ARG A 381 15.73 0.01 17.57
CA ARG A 381 14.42 0.41 17.03
C ARG A 381 13.33 0.41 18.09
N VAL A 382 13.35 -0.59 18.98
CA VAL A 382 12.40 -0.65 20.11
C VAL A 382 12.63 0.53 21.08
N ALA A 383 13.90 0.84 21.40
CA ALA A 383 14.24 1.98 22.23
C ALA A 383 13.80 3.31 21.60
N LEU A 384 13.97 3.46 20.29
CA LEU A 384 13.51 4.64 19.55
C LEU A 384 11.97 4.78 19.59
N LEU A 385 11.23 3.70 19.37
CA LEU A 385 9.77 3.70 19.51
C LEU A 385 9.35 4.10 20.92
N ALA A 386 10.04 3.58 21.94
CA ALA A 386 9.78 3.97 23.33
C ALA A 386 10.05 5.48 23.57
N ALA A 387 11.12 6.02 22.98
CA ALA A 387 11.43 7.46 23.08
C ALA A 387 10.34 8.32 22.42
N ILE A 388 9.87 7.94 21.23
CA ILE A 388 8.77 8.63 20.53
C ILE A 388 7.47 8.54 21.35
N ALA A 389 7.18 7.38 21.96
CA ALA A 389 6.02 7.19 22.83
C ALA A 389 6.11 8.06 24.10
N VAL A 390 7.29 8.17 24.70
CA VAL A 390 7.54 9.08 25.85
C VAL A 390 7.32 10.54 25.46
N LEU A 391 7.79 10.95 24.27
CA LEU A 391 7.54 12.29 23.75
C LEU A 391 6.05 12.57 23.55
N ALA A 392 5.31 11.62 22.96
CA ALA A 392 3.85 11.72 22.80
C ALA A 392 3.12 11.77 24.17
N LEU A 393 3.58 10.99 25.13
CA LEU A 393 3.07 11.03 26.51
C LEU A 393 3.37 12.38 27.19
N GLY A 394 4.57 12.91 27.03
CA GLY A 394 4.94 14.25 27.52
C GLY A 394 4.05 15.33 26.88
N CYS A 395 3.81 15.26 25.58
CA CYS A 395 2.85 16.12 24.91
C CYS A 395 1.44 16.00 25.51
N TRP A 396 0.96 14.78 25.77
CA TRP A 396 -0.34 14.58 26.42
C TRP A 396 -0.41 15.24 27.81
N PHE A 397 0.64 15.11 28.64
CA PHE A 397 0.71 15.78 29.94
C PHE A 397 0.64 17.31 29.81
N ALA A 398 1.28 17.88 28.79
CA ALA A 398 1.25 19.32 28.53
C ALA A 398 -0.15 19.81 28.14
N VAL A 399 -0.87 19.03 27.30
CA VAL A 399 -2.17 19.47 26.77
C VAL A 399 -3.39 18.90 27.52
N ARG A 400 -3.22 18.00 28.47
CA ARG A 400 -4.33 17.34 29.19
C ARG A 400 -5.29 18.30 29.91
N ALA A 401 -4.80 19.50 30.26
CA ALA A 401 -5.64 20.53 30.87
C ALA A 401 -6.80 20.97 29.94
N LEU A 402 -6.63 20.87 28.61
CA LEU A 402 -7.70 21.10 27.63
C LEU A 402 -8.84 20.09 27.80
N GLY A 403 -8.59 18.90 28.33
CA GLY A 403 -9.59 17.86 28.63
C GLY A 403 -10.67 18.30 29.61
N ARG A 404 -10.42 19.32 30.46
CA ARG A 404 -11.45 19.93 31.33
C ARG A 404 -12.64 20.48 30.52
N ALA A 405 -12.42 20.79 29.24
CA ALA A 405 -13.44 21.20 28.29
C ALA A 405 -14.54 20.14 28.06
N ALA A 406 -14.29 18.85 28.38
CA ALA A 406 -15.28 17.78 28.30
C ALA A 406 -16.57 18.07 29.08
N ARG A 407 -16.49 18.83 30.16
CA ARG A 407 -17.63 19.22 31.01
C ARG A 407 -18.48 20.33 30.39
N SER A 408 -18.09 20.93 29.27
CA SER A 408 -18.89 22.00 28.65
C SER A 408 -20.04 21.44 27.81
N PRO A 409 -21.28 21.96 27.92
CA PRO A 409 -22.38 21.59 27.05
C PRO A 409 -22.14 21.91 25.57
N ALA A 410 -21.23 22.84 25.27
CA ALA A 410 -20.88 23.25 23.91
C ALA A 410 -19.87 22.29 23.23
N ALA A 411 -19.27 21.34 23.96
CA ALA A 411 -18.22 20.49 23.45
C ALA A 411 -18.72 19.61 22.27
N GLY A 412 -19.97 19.12 22.33
CA GLY A 412 -20.53 18.26 21.30
C GLY A 412 -20.53 18.88 19.90
N ALA A 413 -20.94 20.14 19.74
CA ALA A 413 -20.92 20.83 18.46
C ALA A 413 -19.48 21.02 17.92
N GLY A 414 -18.51 21.33 18.80
CA GLY A 414 -17.10 21.45 18.41
C GLY A 414 -16.49 20.09 17.99
N ILE A 415 -16.83 19.00 18.70
CA ILE A 415 -16.44 17.63 18.32
C ILE A 415 -16.99 17.28 16.94
N ALA A 416 -18.28 17.55 16.67
CA ALA A 416 -18.91 17.27 15.39
C ALA A 416 -18.27 18.05 14.23
N ILE A 417 -17.85 19.32 14.45
CA ILE A 417 -17.11 20.11 13.47
C ILE A 417 -15.81 19.43 13.08
N VAL A 418 -15.02 19.00 14.06
CA VAL A 418 -13.74 18.31 13.77
C VAL A 418 -13.98 17.01 13.02
N LEU A 419 -15.02 16.25 13.43
CA LEU A 419 -15.39 15.00 12.79
C LEU A 419 -15.82 15.19 11.33
N ALA A 420 -16.66 16.18 11.04
CA ALA A 420 -17.10 16.51 9.69
C ALA A 420 -15.93 17.01 8.83
N ALA A 421 -15.04 17.84 9.38
CA ALA A 421 -13.84 18.31 8.69
C ALA A 421 -12.88 17.15 8.36
N ALA A 422 -12.63 16.25 9.32
CA ALA A 422 -11.84 15.04 9.10
C ALA A 422 -12.45 14.13 8.02
N GLY A 423 -13.79 13.97 8.03
CA GLY A 423 -14.51 13.27 6.97
C GLY A 423 -14.35 13.91 5.60
N GLY A 424 -14.38 15.24 5.53
CA GLY A 424 -14.12 16.00 4.30
C GLY A 424 -12.69 15.81 3.77
N VAL A 425 -11.70 15.82 4.65
CA VAL A 425 -10.30 15.57 4.27
C VAL A 425 -10.13 14.15 3.71
N LEU A 426 -10.70 13.13 4.37
CA LEU A 426 -10.67 11.75 3.86
C LEU A 426 -11.40 11.62 2.52
N TRP A 427 -12.54 12.28 2.35
CA TRP A 427 -13.25 12.25 1.08
C TRP A 427 -12.41 12.79 -0.07
N LEU A 428 -11.68 13.88 0.16
CA LEU A 428 -10.83 14.51 -0.85
C LEU A 428 -9.56 13.70 -1.15
N SER A 429 -8.96 13.09 -0.14
CA SER A 429 -7.71 12.33 -0.29
C SER A 429 -7.96 10.87 -0.67
N ASN A 430 -8.80 10.16 0.08
CA ASN A 430 -9.11 8.75 -0.13
C ASN A 430 -10.56 8.42 0.25
N PRO A 431 -11.50 8.42 -0.72
CA PRO A 431 -12.91 8.14 -0.45
C PRO A 431 -13.16 6.72 0.09
N TYR A 432 -12.28 5.75 -0.19
CA TYR A 432 -12.38 4.39 0.35
C TYR A 432 -12.08 4.39 1.86
N ALA A 433 -11.12 5.17 2.32
CA ALA A 433 -10.85 5.34 3.75
C ALA A 433 -12.05 5.99 4.44
N LEU A 434 -12.70 6.99 3.82
CA LEU A 434 -13.93 7.55 4.36
C LEU A 434 -15.02 6.49 4.49
N VAL A 435 -15.20 5.59 3.49
CA VAL A 435 -16.20 4.51 3.58
C VAL A 435 -16.00 3.65 4.84
N VAL A 436 -14.75 3.36 5.21
CA VAL A 436 -14.44 2.60 6.44
C VAL A 436 -14.79 3.40 7.70
N TRP A 437 -14.60 4.72 7.67
CA TRP A 437 -14.91 5.60 8.81
C TRP A 437 -16.36 6.12 8.85
N LEU A 438 -17.19 5.87 7.81
CA LEU A 438 -18.59 6.33 7.76
C LEU A 438 -19.43 5.91 8.97
N PRO A 439 -19.39 4.66 9.46
CA PRO A 439 -20.15 4.28 10.65
C PRO A 439 -19.76 5.11 11.89
N ALA A 440 -18.45 5.31 12.09
CA ALA A 440 -17.94 6.16 13.16
C ALA A 440 -18.43 7.60 13.00
N LEU A 441 -18.33 8.16 11.79
CA LEU A 441 -18.77 9.51 11.45
C LEU A 441 -20.24 9.73 11.86
N HIS A 442 -21.14 8.83 11.44
CA HIS A 442 -22.57 8.98 11.72
C HIS A 442 -22.91 8.75 13.19
N VAL A 443 -22.44 7.64 13.78
CA VAL A 443 -22.74 7.31 15.17
C VAL A 443 -22.18 8.37 16.12
N TRP A 444 -20.95 8.83 15.88
CA TRP A 444 -20.32 9.81 16.75
C TRP A 444 -20.91 11.21 16.57
N ALA A 445 -21.24 11.63 15.33
CA ALA A 445 -21.93 12.90 15.08
C ALA A 445 -23.33 12.90 15.74
N LEU A 446 -24.10 11.83 15.55
CA LEU A 446 -25.41 11.68 16.18
C LEU A 446 -25.32 11.78 17.72
N ARG A 447 -24.35 11.09 18.30
CA ARG A 447 -24.13 11.11 19.77
C ARG A 447 -23.63 12.47 20.27
N ALA A 448 -22.78 13.15 19.49
CA ALA A 448 -22.29 14.49 19.85
C ALA A 448 -23.40 15.56 19.81
N LEU A 449 -24.36 15.44 18.87
CA LEU A 449 -25.36 16.46 18.59
C LEU A 449 -26.73 16.26 19.27
N LEU A 450 -27.17 15.00 19.49
CA LEU A 450 -28.57 14.70 19.82
C LEU A 450 -28.80 14.14 21.23
N VAL A 451 -27.78 13.86 22.06
CA VAL A 451 -28.04 13.09 23.28
C VAL A 451 -28.08 13.95 24.55
N PRO A 452 -29.24 14.00 25.25
CA PRO A 452 -29.30 14.30 26.65
C PRO A 452 -28.66 13.15 27.47
N ALA A 453 -27.98 13.49 28.55
CA ALA A 453 -27.21 12.58 29.37
C ALA A 453 -28.08 11.65 30.22
N THR A 454 -28.71 10.64 29.63
CA THR A 454 -29.44 9.62 30.41
C THR A 454 -28.88 8.24 30.15
N GLY A 455 -28.14 7.68 31.12
CA GLY A 455 -27.69 6.29 31.18
C GLY A 455 -26.17 6.08 31.17
N GLY A 456 -25.68 5.51 32.27
CA GLY A 456 -24.27 5.14 32.45
C GLY A 456 -23.77 4.11 31.44
N GLY A 457 -22.45 4.09 31.19
CA GLY A 457 -21.80 3.07 30.34
C GLY A 457 -21.80 3.35 28.83
N ARG A 458 -22.51 4.36 28.34
CA ARG A 458 -22.73 4.59 26.89
C ARG A 458 -21.54 5.18 26.12
N GLY A 459 -20.54 5.76 26.81
CA GLY A 459 -19.36 6.35 26.15
C GLY A 459 -18.45 5.29 25.50
N ALA A 460 -18.12 4.23 26.24
CA ALA A 460 -17.30 3.13 25.73
C ALA A 460 -18.02 2.36 24.61
N GLY A 461 -19.32 2.09 24.77
CA GLY A 461 -20.13 1.45 23.71
C GLY A 461 -20.20 2.28 22.44
N THR A 462 -20.34 3.61 22.54
CA THR A 462 -20.33 4.52 21.39
C THR A 462 -18.98 4.48 20.67
N LEU A 463 -17.87 4.46 21.39
CA LEU A 463 -16.53 4.32 20.83
C LEU A 463 -16.38 2.97 20.11
N ALA A 464 -16.77 1.88 20.78
CA ALA A 464 -16.67 0.52 20.25
C ALA A 464 -17.46 0.35 18.93
N VAL A 465 -18.71 0.84 18.89
CA VAL A 465 -19.54 0.77 17.66
C VAL A 465 -18.90 1.54 16.51
N GLY A 466 -18.36 2.74 16.77
CA GLY A 466 -17.68 3.51 15.73
C GLY A 466 -16.40 2.84 15.22
N LEU A 467 -15.65 2.16 16.08
CA LEU A 467 -14.42 1.46 15.75
C LEU A 467 -14.64 0.06 15.15
N ALA A 468 -15.86 -0.46 15.15
CA ALA A 468 -16.14 -1.84 14.73
C ALA A 468 -15.66 -2.11 13.29
N LEU A 469 -15.98 -1.22 12.34
CA LEU A 469 -15.58 -1.42 10.93
C LEU A 469 -14.08 -1.20 10.72
N PRO A 470 -13.41 -0.14 11.21
CA PRO A 470 -11.96 -0.04 11.18
C PRO A 470 -11.24 -1.25 11.80
N ALA A 471 -11.71 -1.73 12.95
CA ALA A 471 -11.16 -2.92 13.58
C ALA A 471 -11.34 -4.19 12.74
N ALA A 472 -12.52 -4.38 12.14
CA ALA A 472 -12.77 -5.49 11.22
C ALA A 472 -11.84 -5.46 10.00
N VAL A 473 -11.55 -4.27 9.47
CA VAL A 473 -10.57 -4.09 8.38
C VAL A 473 -9.17 -4.47 8.84
N CYS A 474 -8.73 -4.04 10.02
CA CYS A 474 -7.43 -4.44 10.59
C CYS A 474 -7.33 -5.97 10.74
N VAL A 475 -8.36 -6.61 11.32
CA VAL A 475 -8.41 -8.08 11.46
C VAL A 475 -8.35 -8.76 10.08
N HIS A 476 -9.10 -8.26 9.11
CA HIS A 476 -9.08 -8.79 7.75
C HIS A 476 -7.68 -8.71 7.12
N LEU A 477 -6.98 -7.59 7.29
CA LEU A 477 -5.62 -7.42 6.78
C LEU A 477 -4.64 -8.39 7.47
N LEU A 478 -4.72 -8.54 8.80
CA LEU A 478 -3.89 -9.51 9.55
C LEU A 478 -4.11 -10.94 9.09
N LEU A 479 -5.38 -11.35 8.91
CA LEU A 479 -5.72 -12.69 8.43
C LEU A 479 -5.21 -12.94 7.00
N ARG A 480 -5.30 -11.93 6.13
CA ARG A 480 -4.78 -12.04 4.76
C ARG A 480 -3.26 -12.13 4.68
N THR A 481 -2.56 -11.44 5.55
CA THR A 481 -1.10 -11.44 5.59
C THR A 481 -0.54 -12.62 6.38
N GLY A 482 -1.38 -13.34 7.14
CA GLY A 482 -0.94 -14.42 8.00
C GLY A 482 -0.01 -13.96 9.13
N THR A 483 -0.07 -12.65 9.48
CA THR A 483 0.76 -12.06 10.54
C THR A 483 0.03 -12.09 11.87
N SER A 484 0.78 -12.27 12.95
CA SER A 484 0.24 -12.10 14.30
C SER A 484 -0.13 -10.62 14.57
N PRO A 485 -1.02 -10.32 15.51
CA PRO A 485 -1.36 -8.93 15.85
C PRO A 485 -0.14 -8.07 16.22
N VAL A 486 0.85 -8.64 16.88
CA VAL A 486 2.09 -7.93 17.28
C VAL A 486 2.96 -7.63 16.06
N GLU A 487 3.15 -8.62 15.18
CA GLU A 487 3.86 -8.42 13.91
C GLU A 487 3.15 -7.42 13.02
N GLY A 488 1.83 -7.52 12.89
CA GLY A 488 1.03 -6.58 12.12
C GLY A 488 1.11 -5.15 12.66
N ALA A 489 1.09 -4.96 13.98
CA ALA A 489 1.31 -3.66 14.61
C ALA A 489 2.72 -3.13 14.32
N TRP A 490 3.75 -3.98 14.42
CA TRP A 490 5.12 -3.62 14.09
C TRP A 490 5.23 -3.15 12.63
N HIS A 491 4.71 -3.94 11.70
CA HIS A 491 4.76 -3.60 10.28
C HIS A 491 3.98 -2.33 9.95
N ALA A 492 2.85 -2.09 10.61
CA ALA A 492 2.10 -0.84 10.45
C ALA A 492 2.91 0.37 10.93
N LEU A 493 3.60 0.28 12.07
CA LEU A 493 4.48 1.33 12.58
C LEU A 493 5.64 1.60 11.61
N ILE A 494 6.28 0.55 11.08
CA ILE A 494 7.34 0.69 10.09
C ILE A 494 6.82 1.28 8.79
N ALA A 495 5.63 0.86 8.31
CA ALA A 495 5.02 1.42 7.10
C ALA A 495 4.76 2.93 7.23
N VAL A 496 4.31 3.39 8.41
CA VAL A 496 4.17 4.83 8.71
C VAL A 496 5.53 5.51 8.74
N ALA A 497 6.51 4.93 9.43
CA ALA A 497 7.85 5.52 9.54
C ALA A 497 8.52 5.68 8.17
N GLN A 498 8.43 4.69 7.31
CA GLN A 498 9.03 4.69 5.98
C GLN A 498 8.23 5.47 4.92
N GLY A 499 7.00 5.91 5.23
CA GLY A 499 6.11 6.58 4.28
C GLY A 499 5.47 5.63 3.26
N ALA A 500 5.45 4.33 3.55
CA ALA A 500 4.75 3.34 2.75
C ALA A 500 3.22 3.39 2.95
N ALA A 501 2.75 3.98 4.06
CA ALA A 501 1.35 4.26 4.32
C ALA A 501 1.05 5.73 3.97
N ASP A 502 -0.13 5.97 3.36
CA ASP A 502 -0.59 7.33 3.02
C ASP A 502 -0.68 8.21 4.28
N GLU A 503 0.13 9.27 4.33
CA GLU A 503 0.28 10.15 5.49
C GLU A 503 -1.03 10.86 5.86
N VAL A 504 -1.81 11.28 4.85
CA VAL A 504 -3.10 11.97 5.08
C VAL A 504 -4.11 11.01 5.68
N VAL A 505 -4.18 9.78 5.18
CA VAL A 505 -5.07 8.73 5.72
C VAL A 505 -4.69 8.39 7.14
N VAL A 506 -3.39 8.24 7.44
CA VAL A 506 -2.89 7.92 8.79
C VAL A 506 -3.18 9.05 9.78
N ALA A 507 -2.82 10.30 9.44
CA ALA A 507 -3.04 11.46 10.30
C ALA A 507 -4.53 11.72 10.55
N THR A 508 -5.36 11.57 9.50
CA THR A 508 -6.81 11.78 9.64
C THR A 508 -7.46 10.63 10.41
N SER A 509 -6.98 9.39 10.27
CA SER A 509 -7.43 8.25 11.09
C SER A 509 -7.08 8.46 12.58
N ALA A 510 -5.89 8.99 12.86
CA ALA A 510 -5.51 9.38 14.23
C ALA A 510 -6.44 10.48 14.78
N LEU A 511 -6.84 11.45 13.93
CA LEU A 511 -7.81 12.48 14.30
C LEU A 511 -9.21 11.91 14.56
N PHE A 512 -9.68 10.94 13.75
CA PHE A 512 -10.92 10.20 14.05
C PHE A 512 -10.85 9.51 15.41
N LEU A 513 -9.78 8.78 15.69
CA LEU A 513 -9.58 8.10 16.97
C LEU A 513 -9.59 9.09 18.14
N ALA A 514 -8.85 10.20 18.03
CA ALA A 514 -8.85 11.28 19.01
C ALA A 514 -10.26 11.84 19.26
N THR A 515 -11.02 12.04 18.17
CA THR A 515 -12.39 12.56 18.23
C THR A 515 -13.33 11.58 18.95
N GLY A 516 -13.20 10.28 18.68
CA GLY A 516 -13.96 9.23 19.38
C GLY A 516 -13.66 9.19 20.89
N ILE A 517 -12.38 9.29 21.26
CA ILE A 517 -11.95 9.34 22.67
C ILE A 517 -12.51 10.61 23.36
N ALA A 518 -12.40 11.77 22.69
CA ALA A 518 -12.93 13.04 23.17
C ALA A 518 -14.45 12.98 23.39
N LEU A 519 -15.18 12.36 22.45
CA LEU A 519 -16.61 12.14 22.56
C LEU A 519 -16.96 11.21 23.76
N ALA A 520 -16.24 10.10 23.90
CA ALA A 520 -16.46 9.18 25.02
C ALA A 520 -16.27 9.88 26.37
N GLN A 521 -15.26 10.73 26.52
CA GLN A 521 -15.05 11.55 27.71
C GLN A 521 -16.18 12.57 27.91
N HIS A 522 -16.60 13.25 26.84
CA HIS A 522 -17.70 14.21 26.90
C HIS A 522 -19.00 13.54 27.38
N LEU A 523 -19.32 12.36 26.85
CA LEU A 523 -20.50 11.60 27.26
C LEU A 523 -20.44 11.17 28.73
N ARG A 524 -19.27 10.68 29.20
CA ARG A 524 -19.07 10.36 30.64
C ARG A 524 -19.28 11.57 31.55
N ALA A 525 -18.63 12.70 31.20
CA ALA A 525 -18.77 13.94 31.96
C ALA A 525 -20.22 14.48 31.99
N ASN A 526 -21.04 14.16 30.97
CA ASN A 526 -22.46 14.49 30.96
C ASN A 526 -23.27 13.63 31.89
N VAL A 527 -22.99 12.33 32.00
CA VAL A 527 -23.61 11.40 32.93
C VAL A 527 -23.33 11.82 34.39
N GLU A 528 -22.04 12.05 34.72
CA GLU A 528 -21.63 12.50 36.06
C GLU A 528 -22.36 13.79 36.49
N ARG A 529 -22.55 14.73 35.56
CA ARG A 529 -23.30 15.98 35.80
C ARG A 529 -24.79 15.73 36.04
N ALA A 530 -25.39 14.80 35.30
CA ALA A 530 -26.79 14.45 35.46
C ALA A 530 -27.04 13.78 36.83
N GLU A 531 -26.15 12.87 37.24
CA GLU A 531 -26.20 12.18 38.53
C GLU A 531 -26.00 13.15 39.71
N ALA A 532 -25.02 14.09 39.59
CA ALA A 532 -24.81 15.13 40.62
C ALA A 532 -26.00 16.06 40.77
N ARG A 533 -26.76 16.32 39.70
CA ARG A 533 -28.00 17.11 39.76
C ARG A 533 -29.17 16.33 40.39
N ALA A 534 -29.24 15.01 40.12
CA ALA A 534 -30.29 14.16 40.64
C ALA A 534 -30.10 13.84 42.16
N HIS A 535 -28.83 13.83 42.62
CA HIS A 535 -28.49 13.48 44.02
C HIS A 535 -27.51 14.49 44.65
N PRO A 536 -27.96 15.73 44.95
CA PRO A 536 -27.08 16.79 45.44
C PRO A 536 -26.41 16.47 46.77
N GLY A 537 -26.97 15.56 47.60
CA GLY A 537 -26.44 15.17 48.90
C GLY A 537 -25.30 14.13 48.85
N ARG A 538 -25.01 13.48 47.72
CA ARG A 538 -23.88 12.53 47.57
C ARG A 538 -22.55 13.18 47.16
N ALA A 539 -22.59 14.41 46.72
CA ALA A 539 -21.40 15.15 46.23
C ALA A 539 -20.53 15.77 47.36
N LEU A 540 -20.94 15.61 48.64
CA LEU A 540 -20.27 16.17 49.82
C LEU A 540 -19.59 15.12 50.73
N ARG A 541 -19.43 13.88 50.25
CA ARG A 541 -18.66 12.84 50.96
C ARG A 541 -17.41 12.43 50.22
#